data_9b0bf8a4ccf1f02735fb3849a43c9207
#
_entry.id   9b0bf8a4ccf1f02735fb3849a43c9207
#
_cell.length_a   1.000
_cell.length_b   1.000
_cell.length_c   1.000
_cell.angle_alpha   90.00
_cell.angle_beta   90.00
_cell.angle_gamma   90.00
#
_symmetry.space_group_name_H-M   'P 1'
#
loop_
_entity.id
_entity.type
_entity.pdbx_description
1 polymer ?
#
loop_
_entity_poly.entity_id
_entity_poly.type
_entity_poly.pdbx_seq_one_letter_code
_entity_poly.pdbx_strand_id
1 'polypeptide(L)'
;MKPKKKIPKTFISFLLASILIWLLITLSKEYITTISFPIEYGEISQNKLLLANQTKELEIVVKTNGFKILRTRFNTKSLLINVNTLISKKGTTYYLLLKSKKQSIKRQLPSGVSLQEIIKDTLFVELGSLVTKKLAIKSNLKISYHIGYDLSEQISLKPDSILVSGPENYI
;
A
#
# COMPACT_ATOMS: atom_id res chain seq x y z
N MET A 1 -21.55 13.50 -57.15
CA MET A 1 -21.74 13.22 -55.71
C MET A 1 -22.18 11.77 -55.53
N LYS A 2 -21.35 10.92 -54.92
CA LYS A 2 -21.75 9.53 -54.62
C LYS A 2 -22.74 9.51 -53.45
N PRO A 3 -23.90 8.82 -53.55
CA PRO A 3 -24.86 8.76 -52.43
C PRO A 3 -24.23 8.04 -51.24
N LYS A 4 -24.20 8.68 -50.09
CA LYS A 4 -23.81 8.03 -48.83
C LYS A 4 -24.82 6.94 -48.50
N LYS A 5 -24.46 5.65 -48.67
CA LYS A 5 -25.28 4.52 -48.26
C LYS A 5 -25.54 4.60 -46.75
N LYS A 6 -26.77 4.86 -46.37
CA LYS A 6 -27.21 4.82 -44.96
C LYS A 6 -27.21 3.37 -44.50
N ILE A 7 -26.40 3.05 -43.48
CA ILE A 7 -26.37 1.73 -42.86
C ILE A 7 -27.71 1.49 -42.19
N PRO A 8 -28.42 0.38 -42.46
CA PRO A 8 -29.73 0.09 -41.83
C PRO A 8 -29.54 -0.11 -40.30
N LYS A 9 -30.46 0.44 -39.50
CA LYS A 9 -30.43 0.33 -38.03
C LYS A 9 -30.42 -1.13 -37.56
N THR A 10 -31.12 -2.01 -38.25
CA THR A 10 -31.13 -3.46 -38.00
C THR A 10 -29.75 -4.09 -38.09
N PHE A 11 -28.94 -3.69 -39.07
CA PHE A 11 -27.56 -4.17 -39.19
C PHE A 11 -26.70 -3.80 -37.96
N ILE A 12 -26.82 -2.55 -37.50
CA ILE A 12 -26.09 -2.06 -36.33
C ILE A 12 -26.52 -2.85 -35.07
N SER A 13 -27.82 -3.13 -34.91
CA SER A 13 -28.33 -3.90 -33.76
C SER A 13 -27.78 -5.32 -33.72
N PHE A 14 -27.79 -6.03 -34.87
CA PHE A 14 -27.19 -7.36 -34.96
C PHE A 14 -25.70 -7.37 -34.77
N LEU A 15 -24.99 -6.38 -35.29
CA LEU A 15 -23.54 -6.22 -35.08
C LEU A 15 -23.21 -6.03 -33.60
N LEU A 16 -23.95 -5.16 -32.89
CA LEU A 16 -23.77 -4.94 -31.46
C LEU A 16 -24.09 -6.21 -30.65
N ALA A 17 -25.17 -6.91 -30.98
CA ALA A 17 -25.51 -8.18 -30.34
C ALA A 17 -24.41 -9.23 -30.53
N SER A 18 -23.86 -9.35 -31.73
CA SER A 18 -22.77 -10.29 -32.05
C SER A 18 -21.50 -9.95 -31.24
N ILE A 19 -21.11 -8.68 -31.18
CA ILE A 19 -19.96 -8.22 -30.37
C ILE A 19 -20.19 -8.52 -28.88
N LEU A 20 -21.40 -8.28 -28.36
CA LEU A 20 -21.75 -8.54 -26.96
C LEU A 20 -21.63 -10.03 -26.64
N ILE A 21 -22.19 -10.90 -27.47
CA ILE A 21 -22.09 -12.35 -27.29
C ILE A 21 -20.62 -12.81 -27.36
N TRP A 22 -19.86 -12.32 -28.31
CA TRP A 22 -18.43 -12.62 -28.43
C TRP A 22 -17.65 -12.18 -27.18
N LEU A 23 -17.93 -10.97 -26.66
CA LEU A 23 -17.32 -10.43 -25.46
C LEU A 23 -17.64 -11.31 -24.23
N LEU A 24 -18.90 -11.71 -24.05
CA LEU A 24 -19.34 -12.59 -22.96
C LEU A 24 -18.60 -13.94 -23.01
N ILE A 25 -18.51 -14.57 -24.19
CA ILE A 25 -17.79 -15.83 -24.37
C ILE A 25 -16.30 -15.65 -24.06
N THR A 26 -15.69 -14.58 -24.54
CA THR A 26 -14.27 -14.30 -24.32
C THR A 26 -13.97 -14.05 -22.85
N LEU A 27 -14.76 -13.22 -22.17
CA LEU A 27 -14.57 -12.94 -20.74
C LEU A 27 -14.92 -14.12 -19.83
N SER A 28 -15.67 -15.11 -20.32
CA SER A 28 -16.00 -16.33 -19.57
C SER A 28 -14.84 -17.33 -19.52
N LYS A 29 -13.89 -17.24 -20.46
CA LYS A 29 -12.71 -18.14 -20.49
C LYS A 29 -11.78 -17.90 -19.32
N GLU A 30 -11.03 -18.94 -18.95
CA GLU A 30 -9.99 -18.86 -17.93
C GLU A 30 -8.67 -18.38 -18.53
N TYR A 31 -8.03 -17.47 -17.82
CA TYR A 31 -6.75 -16.88 -18.16
C TYR A 31 -5.78 -17.01 -17.00
N ILE A 32 -4.50 -17.20 -17.31
CA ILE A 32 -3.41 -17.07 -16.36
C ILE A 32 -2.79 -15.70 -16.59
N THR A 33 -2.76 -14.88 -15.57
CA THR A 33 -2.25 -13.51 -15.67
C THR A 33 -1.65 -13.05 -14.35
N THR A 34 -0.76 -12.06 -14.42
CA THR A 34 -0.21 -11.39 -13.24
C THR A 34 -1.13 -10.25 -12.81
N ILE A 35 -1.44 -10.20 -11.52
CA ILE A 35 -2.21 -9.12 -10.91
C ILE A 35 -1.42 -8.58 -9.72
N SER A 36 -1.34 -7.24 -9.63
CA SER A 36 -0.80 -6.52 -8.46
C SER A 36 -1.90 -6.34 -7.42
N PHE A 37 -1.62 -6.76 -6.20
CA PHE A 37 -2.48 -6.53 -5.04
C PHE A 37 -1.80 -5.57 -4.08
N PRO A 38 -2.48 -4.52 -3.62
CA PRO A 38 -1.96 -3.65 -2.58
C PRO A 38 -1.75 -4.45 -1.28
N ILE A 39 -0.70 -4.10 -0.54
CA ILE A 39 -0.36 -4.73 0.74
C ILE A 39 -0.77 -3.79 1.86
N GLU A 40 -1.44 -4.34 2.86
CA GLU A 40 -1.64 -3.71 4.16
C GLU A 40 -0.88 -4.48 5.24
N TYR A 41 -0.12 -3.76 6.05
CA TYR A 41 0.65 -4.33 7.15
C TYR A 41 -0.18 -4.25 8.43
N GLY A 42 -0.63 -5.40 8.92
CA GLY A 42 -1.43 -5.52 10.14
C GLY A 42 -0.64 -5.99 11.35
N GLU A 43 -1.24 -5.83 12.53
CA GLU A 43 -0.72 -6.32 13.81
C GLU A 43 0.70 -5.84 14.12
N ILE A 44 0.95 -4.53 13.99
CA ILE A 44 2.22 -3.90 14.38
C ILE A 44 2.24 -3.82 15.92
N SER A 45 3.27 -4.41 16.54
CA SER A 45 3.48 -4.31 17.99
C SER A 45 3.61 -2.84 18.42
N GLN A 46 3.10 -2.50 19.61
CA GLN A 46 3.05 -1.12 20.13
C GLN A 46 4.42 -0.41 20.16
N ASN A 47 5.51 -1.18 20.22
CA ASN A 47 6.88 -0.64 20.27
C ASN A 47 7.57 -0.57 18.90
N LYS A 48 6.86 -0.87 17.81
CA LYS A 48 7.40 -0.84 16.44
C LYS A 48 6.62 0.13 15.57
N LEU A 49 7.34 0.82 14.71
CA LEU A 49 6.76 1.74 13.74
C LEU A 49 7.16 1.31 12.32
N LEU A 50 6.21 1.33 11.41
CA LEU A 50 6.46 1.08 10.00
C LEU A 50 7.16 2.30 9.39
N LEU A 51 8.35 2.11 8.84
CA LEU A 51 9.09 3.19 8.17
C LEU A 51 8.57 3.42 6.74
N ALA A 52 8.89 4.56 6.13
CA ALA A 52 8.25 5.04 4.90
C ALA A 52 8.50 4.17 3.64
N ASN A 53 9.62 3.45 3.57
CA ASN A 53 10.04 2.72 2.36
C ASN A 53 9.50 1.28 2.31
N GLN A 54 8.18 1.11 2.31
CA GLN A 54 7.57 -0.22 2.26
C GLN A 54 7.19 -0.63 0.84
N THR A 55 7.24 -1.94 0.58
CA THR A 55 6.64 -2.51 -0.63
C THR A 55 5.12 -2.33 -0.54
N LYS A 56 4.55 -1.58 -1.47
CA LYS A 56 3.12 -1.25 -1.46
C LYS A 56 2.26 -2.29 -2.18
N GLU A 57 2.85 -3.07 -3.07
CA GLU A 57 2.14 -4.00 -3.93
C GLU A 57 2.85 -5.35 -4.02
N LEU A 58 2.06 -6.40 -4.10
CA LEU A 58 2.50 -7.76 -4.34
C LEU A 58 1.97 -8.27 -5.67
N GLU A 59 2.88 -8.62 -6.56
CA GLU A 59 2.56 -9.23 -7.86
C GLU A 59 2.46 -10.74 -7.71
N ILE A 60 1.31 -11.27 -8.11
CA ILE A 60 1.04 -12.71 -8.07
C ILE A 60 0.48 -13.17 -9.40
N VAL A 61 0.84 -14.38 -9.79
CA VAL A 61 0.26 -15.07 -10.95
C VAL A 61 -0.98 -15.80 -10.50
N VAL A 62 -2.10 -15.49 -11.13
CA VAL A 62 -3.40 -16.08 -10.81
C VAL A 62 -4.05 -16.68 -12.04
N LYS A 63 -4.84 -17.72 -11.83
CA LYS A 63 -5.75 -18.31 -12.81
C LYS A 63 -7.16 -17.89 -12.47
N THR A 64 -7.85 -17.20 -13.40
CA THR A 64 -9.20 -16.69 -13.20
C THR A 64 -9.86 -16.35 -14.53
N ASN A 65 -11.17 -16.09 -14.54
CA ASN A 65 -11.86 -15.68 -15.76
C ASN A 65 -11.73 -14.18 -16.05
N GLY A 66 -11.95 -13.79 -17.32
CA GLY A 66 -11.80 -12.41 -17.79
C GLY A 66 -12.67 -11.40 -17.02
N PHE A 67 -13.90 -11.77 -16.62
CA PHE A 67 -14.76 -10.91 -15.82
C PHE A 67 -14.13 -10.57 -14.47
N LYS A 68 -13.49 -11.54 -13.82
CA LYS A 68 -12.84 -11.34 -12.53
C LYS A 68 -11.55 -10.55 -12.66
N ILE A 69 -10.79 -10.75 -13.75
CA ILE A 69 -9.62 -9.90 -14.05
C ILE A 69 -10.06 -8.44 -14.11
N LEU A 70 -11.11 -8.16 -14.90
CA LEU A 70 -11.63 -6.81 -15.04
C LEU A 70 -12.09 -6.22 -13.70
N ARG A 71 -12.89 -6.99 -12.94
CA ARG A 71 -13.37 -6.59 -11.62
C ARG A 71 -12.23 -6.33 -10.63
N THR A 72 -11.23 -7.21 -10.59
CA THR A 72 -10.08 -7.06 -9.68
C THR A 72 -9.26 -5.82 -10.04
N ARG A 73 -9.14 -5.48 -11.32
CA ARG A 73 -8.41 -4.29 -11.76
C ARG A 73 -9.07 -2.98 -11.29
N PHE A 74 -10.39 -2.95 -11.17
CA PHE A 74 -11.14 -1.76 -10.71
C PHE A 74 -11.41 -1.74 -9.21
N ASN A 75 -11.40 -2.90 -8.55
CA ASN A 75 -11.71 -3.00 -7.12
C ASN A 75 -10.86 -4.09 -6.48
N THR A 76 -9.58 -3.81 -6.31
CA THR A 76 -8.61 -4.72 -5.69
C THR A 76 -8.67 -4.56 -4.17
N LYS A 77 -8.96 -5.66 -3.46
CA LYS A 77 -8.82 -5.71 -2.00
C LYS A 77 -7.34 -5.85 -1.65
N SER A 78 -6.91 -5.16 -0.60
CA SER A 78 -5.56 -5.28 -0.06
C SER A 78 -5.32 -6.67 0.57
N LEU A 79 -4.08 -7.13 0.46
CA LEU A 79 -3.60 -8.33 1.14
C LEU A 79 -3.02 -7.96 2.50
N LEU A 80 -3.61 -8.48 3.56
CA LEU A 80 -3.13 -8.24 4.92
C LEU A 80 -1.92 -9.12 5.21
N ILE A 81 -0.80 -8.49 5.53
CA ILE A 81 0.45 -9.14 5.93
C ILE A 81 0.65 -8.91 7.42
N ASN A 82 0.65 -9.99 8.21
CA ASN A 82 0.91 -9.93 9.64
C ASN A 82 2.40 -9.69 9.91
N VAL A 83 2.70 -8.55 10.55
CA VAL A 83 4.06 -8.09 10.82
C VAL A 83 4.73 -8.91 11.93
N ASN A 84 3.97 -9.53 12.83
CA ASN A 84 4.52 -10.36 13.92
C ASN A 84 5.23 -11.64 13.42
N THR A 85 5.03 -12.00 12.15
CA THR A 85 5.68 -13.18 11.55
C THR A 85 6.96 -12.84 10.75
N LEU A 86 7.40 -11.58 10.79
CA LEU A 86 8.62 -11.13 10.14
C LEU A 86 9.85 -11.63 10.87
N ILE A 87 10.87 -11.99 10.11
CA ILE A 87 12.17 -12.43 10.63
C ILE A 87 13.12 -11.24 10.58
N SER A 88 13.79 -10.95 11.69
CA SER A 88 14.80 -9.89 11.74
C SER A 88 16.02 -10.29 10.90
N LYS A 89 16.52 -9.39 10.07
CA LYS A 89 17.72 -9.57 9.26
C LYS A 89 18.92 -8.85 9.88
N LYS A 90 18.87 -7.51 9.92
CA LYS A 90 19.90 -6.67 10.51
C LYS A 90 19.32 -5.27 10.75
N GLY A 91 19.53 -4.71 11.95
CA GLY A 91 19.02 -3.39 12.31
C GLY A 91 17.50 -3.30 12.21
N THR A 92 17.00 -2.36 11.42
CA THR A 92 15.58 -2.11 11.21
C THR A 92 14.95 -2.94 10.09
N THR A 93 15.76 -3.75 9.38
CA THR A 93 15.29 -4.53 8.23
C THR A 93 14.78 -5.90 8.69
N TYR A 94 13.54 -6.19 8.32
CA TYR A 94 12.87 -7.47 8.51
C TYR A 94 12.53 -8.06 7.16
N TYR A 95 12.32 -9.37 7.12
CA TYR A 95 11.89 -10.03 5.90
C TYR A 95 10.83 -11.09 6.17
N LEU A 96 10.02 -11.36 5.17
CA LEU A 96 9.01 -12.41 5.14
C LEU A 96 9.21 -13.28 3.91
N LEU A 97 9.31 -14.60 4.11
CA LEU A 97 9.30 -15.56 3.01
C LEU A 97 7.85 -15.77 2.55
N LEU A 98 7.51 -15.23 1.39
CA LEU A 98 6.15 -15.26 0.85
C LEU A 98 5.70 -16.68 0.49
N LYS A 99 6.63 -17.57 0.13
CA LYS A 99 6.34 -18.98 -0.11
C LYS A 99 5.71 -19.66 1.11
N SER A 100 6.18 -19.34 2.32
CA SER A 100 5.62 -19.88 3.56
C SER A 100 4.21 -19.37 3.87
N LYS A 101 3.82 -18.23 3.27
CA LYS A 101 2.52 -17.56 3.44
C LYS A 101 1.54 -17.82 2.30
N LYS A 102 1.91 -18.66 1.32
CA LYS A 102 1.09 -18.97 0.14
C LYS A 102 -0.36 -19.34 0.51
N GLN A 103 -0.55 -20.14 1.55
CA GLN A 103 -1.87 -20.56 2.01
C GLN A 103 -2.69 -19.38 2.60
N SER A 104 -2.04 -18.50 3.37
CA SER A 104 -2.67 -17.31 3.94
C SER A 104 -3.09 -16.32 2.85
N ILE A 105 -2.21 -16.09 1.87
CA ILE A 105 -2.49 -15.23 0.71
C ILE A 105 -3.65 -15.82 -0.10
N LYS A 106 -3.65 -17.15 -0.38
CA LYS A 106 -4.72 -17.82 -1.11
C LYS A 106 -6.10 -17.62 -0.48
N ARG A 107 -6.19 -17.64 0.87
CA ARG A 107 -7.46 -17.42 1.59
C ARG A 107 -8.00 -16.00 1.46
N GLN A 108 -7.15 -15.03 1.22
CA GLN A 108 -7.53 -13.61 1.10
C GLN A 108 -7.95 -13.24 -0.33
N LEU A 109 -7.63 -14.06 -1.32
CA LEU A 109 -8.00 -13.80 -2.69
C LEU A 109 -9.52 -13.90 -2.89
N PRO A 110 -10.08 -13.08 -3.80
CA PRO A 110 -11.50 -13.16 -4.15
C PRO A 110 -11.89 -14.56 -4.64
N SER A 111 -13.12 -14.98 -4.38
CA SER A 111 -13.61 -16.30 -4.83
C SER A 111 -13.49 -16.46 -6.35
N GLY A 112 -12.96 -17.62 -6.75
CA GLY A 112 -12.68 -17.97 -8.14
C GLY A 112 -11.45 -17.32 -8.75
N VAL A 113 -10.57 -16.75 -7.91
CA VAL A 113 -9.19 -16.38 -8.26
C VAL A 113 -8.27 -17.42 -7.63
N SER A 114 -7.59 -18.21 -8.44
CA SER A 114 -6.69 -19.27 -7.99
C SER A 114 -5.24 -18.81 -8.07
N LEU A 115 -4.56 -18.78 -6.92
CA LEU A 115 -3.14 -18.46 -6.85
C LEU A 115 -2.31 -19.57 -7.50
N GLN A 116 -1.54 -19.23 -8.51
CA GLN A 116 -0.58 -20.12 -9.16
C GLN A 116 0.80 -19.92 -8.56
N GLU A 117 1.31 -18.70 -8.63
CA GLU A 117 2.67 -18.37 -8.22
C GLU A 117 2.74 -16.98 -7.56
N ILE A 118 3.73 -16.79 -6.70
CA ILE A 118 4.10 -15.50 -6.13
C ILE A 118 5.45 -15.14 -6.75
N ILE A 119 5.50 -14.02 -7.50
CA ILE A 119 6.68 -13.63 -8.29
C ILE A 119 7.87 -13.32 -7.38
N LYS A 120 7.63 -12.63 -6.27
CA LYS A 120 8.66 -12.30 -5.29
C LYS A 120 8.69 -13.37 -4.19
N ASP A 121 9.85 -13.97 -3.96
CA ASP A 121 10.01 -14.96 -2.88
C ASP A 121 10.07 -14.32 -1.50
N THR A 122 10.58 -13.10 -1.41
CA THR A 122 10.85 -12.40 -0.14
C THR A 122 10.29 -10.98 -0.17
N LEU A 123 9.60 -10.62 0.89
CA LEU A 123 9.14 -9.26 1.16
C LEU A 123 10.03 -8.65 2.25
N PHE A 124 10.67 -7.52 1.95
CA PHE A 124 11.42 -6.74 2.93
C PHE A 124 10.53 -5.66 3.53
N VAL A 125 10.64 -5.50 4.85
CA VAL A 125 9.87 -4.54 5.64
C VAL A 125 10.82 -3.83 6.59
N GLU A 126 10.78 -2.52 6.62
CA GLU A 126 11.57 -1.71 7.54
C GLU A 126 10.72 -1.30 8.74
N LEU A 127 11.11 -1.78 9.92
CA LEU A 127 10.46 -1.45 11.19
C LEU A 127 11.43 -0.68 12.07
N GLY A 128 11.05 0.52 12.49
CA GLY A 128 11.76 1.29 13.50
C GLY A 128 11.28 0.94 14.90
N SER A 129 12.17 1.13 15.89
CA SER A 129 11.77 1.10 17.31
C SER A 129 11.16 2.43 17.69
N LEU A 130 10.00 2.39 18.36
CA LEU A 130 9.38 3.57 18.94
C LEU A 130 10.03 3.81 20.31
N VAL A 131 10.70 4.95 20.47
CA VAL A 131 11.27 5.37 21.74
C VAL A 131 10.63 6.68 22.19
N THR A 132 10.57 6.88 23.51
CA THR A 132 10.12 8.13 24.12
C THR A 132 11.30 8.75 24.87
N LYS A 133 11.68 9.98 24.49
CA LYS A 133 12.72 10.74 25.16
C LYS A 133 12.18 12.07 25.67
N LYS A 134 12.69 12.50 26.80
CA LYS A 134 12.45 13.83 27.34
C LYS A 134 13.44 14.80 26.70
N LEU A 135 12.95 15.74 25.90
CA LEU A 135 13.75 16.73 25.18
C LEU A 135 13.56 18.12 25.80
N ALA A 136 14.67 18.82 25.98
CA ALA A 136 14.64 20.20 26.47
C ALA A 136 14.14 21.14 25.34
N ILE A 137 13.27 22.07 25.71
CA ILE A 137 12.75 23.09 24.80
C ILE A 137 13.79 24.21 24.69
N LYS A 138 14.20 24.54 23.45
CA LYS A 138 15.03 25.71 23.18
C LYS A 138 14.19 26.79 22.51
N SER A 139 14.21 27.99 23.07
CA SER A 139 13.59 29.15 22.45
C SER A 139 14.40 29.62 21.23
N ASN A 140 13.74 29.88 20.13
CA ASN A 140 14.34 30.53 18.95
C ASN A 140 13.76 31.95 18.75
N LEU A 141 13.50 32.63 19.86
CA LEU A 141 12.99 33.99 19.86
C LEU A 141 14.10 34.96 19.44
N LYS A 142 13.83 35.79 18.45
CA LYS A 142 14.64 36.98 18.13
C LYS A 142 13.96 38.18 18.75
N ILE A 143 14.54 38.71 19.84
CA ILE A 143 13.98 39.85 20.54
C ILE A 143 14.80 41.06 20.16
N SER A 144 14.13 42.16 19.77
CA SER A 144 14.74 43.47 19.52
C SER A 144 14.30 44.43 20.61
N TYR A 145 15.22 45.08 21.24
CA TYR A 145 14.93 46.07 22.28
C TYR A 145 15.03 47.49 21.71
N HIS A 146 14.24 48.40 22.26
CA HIS A 146 14.40 49.82 21.98
C HIS A 146 15.65 50.35 22.67
N ILE A 147 16.25 51.43 22.16
CA ILE A 147 17.44 52.08 22.73
C ILE A 147 17.23 52.37 24.22
N GLY A 148 18.15 51.85 25.05
CA GLY A 148 18.08 52.02 26.51
C GLY A 148 17.33 50.92 27.29
N TYR A 149 16.77 49.91 26.60
CA TYR A 149 16.11 48.80 27.23
C TYR A 149 16.90 47.49 26.98
N ASP A 150 16.92 46.62 28.00
CA ASP A 150 17.55 45.30 27.92
C ASP A 150 16.73 44.30 28.78
N LEU A 151 17.05 43.03 28.69
CA LEU A 151 16.40 41.97 29.43
C LEU A 151 16.80 42.06 30.92
N SER A 152 15.81 42.16 31.80
CA SER A 152 16.03 42.17 33.26
C SER A 152 16.44 40.80 33.79
N GLU A 153 15.89 39.70 33.20
CA GLU A 153 16.15 38.33 33.61
C GLU A 153 16.19 37.41 32.38
N GLN A 154 16.91 36.30 32.52
CA GLN A 154 16.94 35.28 31.46
C GLN A 154 15.55 34.69 31.19
N ILE A 155 15.22 34.52 29.92
CA ILE A 155 13.95 33.95 29.52
C ILE A 155 13.84 32.52 30.03
N SER A 156 12.95 32.28 30.96
CA SER A 156 12.60 30.93 31.42
C SER A 156 11.44 30.35 30.63
N LEU A 157 11.59 29.10 30.16
CA LEU A 157 10.53 28.39 29.46
C LEU A 157 9.79 27.46 30.42
N LYS A 158 8.47 27.50 30.39
CA LYS A 158 7.61 26.58 31.15
C LYS A 158 6.60 25.92 30.19
N PRO A 159 6.63 24.61 29.99
CA PRO A 159 7.60 23.64 30.53
C PRO A 159 9.00 23.81 29.90
N ASP A 160 10.04 23.43 30.63
CA ASP A 160 11.43 23.43 30.16
C ASP A 160 11.75 22.24 29.24
N SER A 161 10.91 21.21 29.28
CA SER A 161 11.08 19.93 28.58
C SER A 161 9.76 19.27 28.27
N ILE A 162 9.71 18.50 27.19
CA ILE A 162 8.57 17.71 26.74
C ILE A 162 8.96 16.26 26.45
N LEU A 163 8.01 15.33 26.61
CA LEU A 163 8.17 13.95 26.17
C LEU A 163 7.84 13.88 24.68
N VAL A 164 8.79 13.41 23.88
CA VAL A 164 8.63 13.18 22.45
C VAL A 164 8.76 11.70 22.17
N SER A 165 7.78 11.13 21.47
CA SER A 165 7.79 9.73 21.03
C SER A 165 7.95 9.69 19.53
N GLY A 166 8.86 8.86 19.05
CA GLY A 166 9.12 8.71 17.63
C GLY A 166 10.11 7.59 17.33
N PRO A 167 10.46 7.38 16.03
CA PRO A 167 11.48 6.42 15.67
C PRO A 167 12.84 6.81 16.27
N GLU A 168 13.55 5.82 16.81
CA GLU A 168 14.83 6.03 17.52
C GLU A 168 15.86 6.82 16.70
N ASN A 169 15.83 6.66 15.36
CA ASN A 169 16.78 7.34 14.46
C ASN A 169 16.46 8.84 14.26
N TYR A 170 15.30 9.33 14.74
CA TYR A 170 14.86 10.73 14.57
C TYR A 170 14.73 11.50 15.87
N ILE A 171 14.99 10.85 17.01
CA ILE A 171 14.92 11.43 18.37
C ILE A 171 16.31 11.28 19.07
#